data_df1341a98be7d8df46aa5e84603ee23b
#
_entry.id   df1341a98be7d8df46aa5e84603ee23b
#
_cell.length_a   1.000
_cell.length_b   1.000
_cell.length_c   1.000
_cell.angle_alpha   90.00
_cell.angle_beta   90.00
_cell.angle_gamma   90.00
#
_symmetry.space_group_name_H-M   'P 1'
#
loop_
_entity.id
_entity.type
_entity.pdbx_description
1 polymer ?
#
loop_
_entity_poly.entity_id
_entity_poly.type
_entity_poly.pdbx_seq_one_letter_code
_entity_poly.pdbx_strand_id
1 'polypeptide(L)'
;MGRSTTEIAQLMNITPRYVNKIYQRYKEEGEVILNKPGRKKEVVPEYIKDKIYKIRKEHPDTGAVAIEKHLKKESIKVSHNKIHEVLKEMGLVMEDMNKKKQRKWVRWEREHSNSLWHMDWFEYEGETVIIIEDDASRFIIEIKEYERATAENTIDALERGIERYGKPREVITDHGTQFTSEDREGIESRPNEFQKYLEKEGIEHIKAMVKHPQTNGKVERLIYTVKRLRKYYNSWEEVARYYNYERMHMSLYEDDIITPGMAYEMKKRKEGEEAV
;
A
#
# COMPACT_ATOMS: atom_id res chain seq x y z
N MET A 1 28.41 51.26 -32.48
CA MET A 1 29.33 51.38 -31.34
C MET A 1 29.02 50.27 -30.31
N GLY A 2 29.98 49.42 -30.00
CA GLY A 2 29.78 48.33 -29.00
C GLY A 2 29.84 48.89 -27.59
N ARG A 3 28.97 48.40 -26.71
CA ARG A 3 28.97 48.74 -25.28
C ARG A 3 30.15 48.12 -24.59
N SER A 4 30.73 48.79 -23.59
CA SER A 4 31.81 48.23 -22.78
C SER A 4 31.32 47.07 -21.90
N THR A 5 32.22 46.18 -21.50
CA THR A 5 31.94 45.07 -20.60
C THR A 5 31.33 45.51 -19.29
N THR A 6 31.73 46.67 -18.79
CA THR A 6 31.22 47.26 -17.53
C THR A 6 29.78 47.75 -17.69
N GLU A 7 29.43 48.40 -18.82
CA GLU A 7 28.08 48.85 -19.11
C GLU A 7 27.12 47.66 -19.29
N ILE A 8 27.56 46.61 -19.98
CA ILE A 8 26.76 45.39 -20.15
C ILE A 8 26.53 44.72 -18.78
N ALA A 9 27.56 44.65 -17.94
CA ALA A 9 27.46 44.06 -16.61
C ALA A 9 26.46 44.82 -15.72
N GLN A 10 26.47 46.14 -15.78
CA GLN A 10 25.48 46.99 -15.05
C GLN A 10 24.06 46.79 -15.57
N LEU A 11 23.87 46.80 -16.88
CA LEU A 11 22.56 46.62 -17.52
C LEU A 11 21.93 45.25 -17.19
N MET A 12 22.74 44.20 -17.12
CA MET A 12 22.29 42.83 -16.88
C MET A 12 22.35 42.40 -15.41
N ASN A 13 22.79 43.30 -14.51
CA ASN A 13 22.98 43.01 -13.09
C ASN A 13 23.85 41.76 -12.82
N ILE A 14 24.97 41.66 -13.55
CA ILE A 14 25.96 40.58 -13.44
C ILE A 14 27.36 41.18 -13.30
N THR A 15 28.36 40.36 -12.96
CA THR A 15 29.73 40.86 -12.84
C THR A 15 30.42 41.03 -14.21
N PRO A 16 31.32 42.04 -14.38
CA PRO A 16 32.10 42.20 -15.62
C PRO A 16 32.89 40.92 -15.98
N ARG A 17 33.40 40.21 -14.98
CA ARG A 17 34.09 38.91 -15.15
C ARG A 17 33.20 37.86 -15.81
N TYR A 18 31.91 37.82 -15.47
CA TYR A 18 30.97 36.91 -16.08
C TYR A 18 30.63 37.29 -17.51
N VAL A 19 30.49 38.57 -17.81
CA VAL A 19 30.33 39.06 -19.19
C VAL A 19 31.52 38.62 -20.06
N ASN A 20 32.74 38.83 -19.59
CA ASN A 20 33.95 38.39 -20.31
C ASN A 20 33.97 36.88 -20.53
N LYS A 21 33.58 36.08 -19.54
CA LYS A 21 33.50 34.63 -19.66
C LYS A 21 32.49 34.18 -20.73
N ILE A 22 31.31 34.83 -20.80
CA ILE A 22 30.30 34.57 -21.82
C ILE A 22 30.86 34.95 -23.20
N TYR A 23 31.53 36.11 -23.32
CA TYR A 23 32.09 36.60 -24.58
C TYR A 23 33.20 35.68 -25.11
N GLN A 24 34.07 35.17 -24.25
CA GLN A 24 35.08 34.20 -24.65
C GLN A 24 34.47 32.91 -25.18
N ARG A 25 33.47 32.36 -24.49
CA ARG A 25 32.72 31.20 -25.01
C ARG A 25 32.09 31.45 -26.36
N TYR A 26 31.47 32.62 -26.54
CA TYR A 26 30.87 32.97 -27.83
C TYR A 26 31.92 33.01 -28.94
N LYS A 27 33.14 33.50 -28.64
CA LYS A 27 34.26 33.51 -29.61
C LYS A 27 34.74 32.11 -29.98
N GLU A 28 34.73 31.19 -29.01
CA GLU A 28 35.26 29.83 -29.19
C GLU A 28 34.18 28.89 -29.81
N GLU A 29 32.93 29.01 -29.40
CA GLU A 29 31.85 28.06 -29.73
C GLU A 29 30.89 28.62 -30.80
N GLY A 30 30.94 29.91 -31.13
CA GLY A 30 30.03 30.60 -32.09
C GLY A 30 28.63 30.86 -31.52
N GLU A 31 28.30 30.27 -30.40
CA GLU A 31 27.01 30.46 -29.71
C GLU A 31 27.16 30.47 -28.18
N VAL A 32 26.18 31.01 -27.49
CA VAL A 32 26.13 31.01 -26.00
C VAL A 32 25.18 29.98 -25.52
N ILE A 33 25.64 28.78 -25.18
CA ILE A 33 24.88 27.77 -24.53
C ILE A 33 24.85 28.07 -23.03
N LEU A 34 23.69 28.48 -22.51
CA LEU A 34 23.47 28.67 -21.09
C LEU A 34 23.36 27.29 -20.40
N ASN A 35 24.33 26.95 -19.56
CA ASN A 35 24.22 25.77 -18.73
C ASN A 35 23.00 25.91 -17.79
N LYS A 36 22.12 24.94 -17.80
CA LYS A 36 21.03 24.90 -16.81
C LYS A 36 21.63 24.92 -15.41
N PRO A 37 21.22 25.87 -14.53
CA PRO A 37 21.70 25.89 -13.16
C PRO A 37 21.26 24.61 -12.44
N GLY A 38 22.11 24.06 -11.59
CA GLY A 38 21.83 22.89 -10.80
C GLY A 38 22.90 21.79 -10.87
N ARG A 39 22.74 20.80 -10.03
CA ARG A 39 23.60 19.59 -10.02
C ARG A 39 23.35 18.79 -11.30
N LYS A 40 24.44 18.34 -11.95
CA LYS A 40 24.33 17.43 -13.10
C LYS A 40 23.51 16.20 -12.70
N LYS A 41 22.53 15.83 -13.53
CA LYS A 41 21.75 14.60 -13.31
C LYS A 41 22.73 13.41 -13.36
N GLU A 42 22.78 12.70 -12.28
CA GLU A 42 23.54 11.46 -12.18
C GLU A 42 22.76 10.36 -12.90
N VAL A 43 23.34 9.77 -13.92
CA VAL A 43 22.71 8.70 -14.70
C VAL A 43 22.73 7.41 -13.89
N VAL A 44 21.60 6.72 -13.83
CA VAL A 44 21.52 5.39 -13.21
C VAL A 44 22.18 4.37 -14.14
N PRO A 45 23.21 3.61 -13.67
CA PRO A 45 23.88 2.59 -14.47
C PRO A 45 22.91 1.53 -15.00
N GLU A 46 23.17 0.97 -16.17
CA GLU A 46 22.27 0.03 -16.85
C GLU A 46 21.98 -1.23 -16.01
N TYR A 47 23.04 -1.81 -15.39
CA TYR A 47 22.85 -2.97 -14.52
C TYR A 47 21.88 -2.73 -13.33
N ILE A 48 21.77 -1.46 -12.86
CA ILE A 48 20.81 -1.09 -11.82
C ILE A 48 19.39 -0.97 -12.41
N LYS A 49 19.27 -0.47 -13.65
CA LYS A 49 17.98 -0.43 -14.34
C LYS A 49 17.43 -1.84 -14.59
N ASP A 50 18.30 -2.77 -14.98
CA ASP A 50 17.92 -4.19 -15.13
C ASP A 50 17.43 -4.79 -13.81
N LYS A 51 18.09 -4.50 -12.70
CA LYS A 51 17.63 -4.93 -11.38
C LYS A 51 16.28 -4.32 -10.99
N ILE A 52 16.09 -3.02 -11.25
CA ILE A 52 14.81 -2.33 -11.03
C ILE A 52 13.70 -3.01 -11.84
N TYR A 53 13.98 -3.31 -13.11
CA TYR A 53 13.04 -4.01 -13.98
C TYR A 53 12.70 -5.41 -13.46
N LYS A 54 13.71 -6.18 -13.04
CA LYS A 54 13.54 -7.52 -12.50
C LYS A 54 12.66 -7.52 -11.25
N ILE A 55 12.97 -6.65 -10.26
CA ILE A 55 12.16 -6.49 -9.04
C ILE A 55 10.72 -6.10 -9.39
N ARG A 56 10.54 -5.19 -10.35
CA ARG A 56 9.21 -4.76 -10.79
C ARG A 56 8.42 -5.87 -11.48
N LYS A 57 9.10 -6.77 -12.20
CA LYS A 57 8.50 -7.93 -12.86
C LYS A 57 8.08 -9.01 -11.85
N GLU A 58 8.92 -9.26 -10.85
CA GLU A 58 8.65 -10.21 -9.75
C GLU A 58 7.56 -9.68 -8.80
N HIS A 59 7.53 -8.37 -8.59
CA HIS A 59 6.58 -7.68 -7.70
C HIS A 59 5.80 -6.59 -8.45
N PRO A 60 4.73 -6.93 -9.17
CA PRO A 60 4.07 -6.02 -10.13
C PRO A 60 3.46 -4.76 -9.52
N ASP A 61 3.10 -4.75 -8.24
CA ASP A 61 2.52 -3.60 -7.53
C ASP A 61 3.55 -2.77 -6.76
N THR A 62 4.84 -3.13 -6.82
CA THR A 62 5.90 -2.51 -6.02
C THR A 62 6.29 -1.13 -6.56
N GLY A 63 6.13 -0.09 -5.75
CA GLY A 63 6.51 1.29 -6.09
C GLY A 63 8.00 1.59 -5.85
N ALA A 64 8.46 2.77 -6.31
CA ALA A 64 9.86 3.19 -6.25
C ALA A 64 10.48 3.12 -4.83
N VAL A 65 9.70 3.48 -3.77
CA VAL A 65 10.17 3.43 -2.38
C VAL A 65 10.43 2.00 -1.91
N ALA A 66 9.58 1.05 -2.32
CA ALA A 66 9.77 -0.34 -1.97
C ALA A 66 10.95 -0.96 -2.74
N ILE A 67 11.11 -0.61 -4.02
CA ILE A 67 12.27 -1.03 -4.84
C ILE A 67 13.59 -0.49 -4.23
N GLU A 68 13.62 0.77 -3.75
CA GLU A 68 14.79 1.31 -3.03
C GLU A 68 15.19 0.42 -1.85
N LYS A 69 14.20 -0.09 -1.10
CA LYS A 69 14.44 -0.97 0.04
C LYS A 69 14.94 -2.36 -0.38
N HIS A 70 14.41 -2.92 -1.47
CA HIS A 70 14.94 -4.17 -2.04
C HIS A 70 16.41 -4.00 -2.48
N LEU A 71 16.73 -2.92 -3.19
CA LEU A 71 18.11 -2.63 -3.62
C LEU A 71 19.04 -2.39 -2.42
N LYS A 72 18.57 -1.73 -1.35
CA LYS A 72 19.33 -1.51 -0.13
C LYS A 72 19.75 -2.83 0.53
N LYS A 73 18.92 -3.87 0.53
CA LYS A 73 19.30 -5.22 1.00
C LYS A 73 20.48 -5.81 0.25
N GLU A 74 20.59 -5.50 -1.03
CA GLU A 74 21.74 -5.89 -1.86
C GLU A 74 22.91 -4.90 -1.77
N SER A 75 22.91 -4.00 -0.79
CA SER A 75 23.92 -2.94 -0.60
C SER A 75 23.98 -1.91 -1.74
N ILE A 76 22.93 -1.84 -2.59
CA ILE A 76 22.84 -0.88 -3.69
C ILE A 76 22.09 0.36 -3.21
N LYS A 77 22.78 1.53 -3.26
CA LYS A 77 22.21 2.82 -2.81
C LYS A 77 21.74 3.65 -4.01
N VAL A 78 20.44 3.64 -4.28
CA VAL A 78 19.77 4.47 -5.29
C VAL A 78 18.52 5.07 -4.69
N SER A 79 18.34 6.39 -4.77
CA SER A 79 17.16 7.03 -4.19
C SER A 79 15.88 6.68 -4.96
N HIS A 80 14.76 6.61 -4.24
CA HIS A 80 13.44 6.32 -4.84
C HIS A 80 13.04 7.33 -5.94
N ASN A 81 13.52 8.58 -5.88
CA ASN A 81 13.26 9.55 -6.95
C ASN A 81 13.91 9.12 -8.27
N LYS A 82 15.17 8.64 -8.24
CA LYS A 82 15.86 8.11 -9.44
C LYS A 82 15.20 6.82 -9.94
N ILE A 83 14.81 5.94 -9.03
CA ILE A 83 14.07 4.72 -9.37
C ILE A 83 12.73 5.06 -10.03
N HIS A 84 12.02 6.08 -9.55
CA HIS A 84 10.78 6.54 -10.15
C HIS A 84 11.00 7.09 -11.57
N GLU A 85 12.08 7.86 -11.82
CA GLU A 85 12.45 8.31 -13.17
C GLU A 85 12.69 7.12 -14.10
N VAL A 86 13.45 6.10 -13.65
CA VAL A 86 13.69 4.86 -14.42
C VAL A 86 12.40 4.12 -14.74
N LEU A 87 11.51 3.92 -13.75
CA LEU A 87 10.21 3.29 -13.97
C LEU A 87 9.33 4.07 -14.95
N LYS A 88 9.42 5.41 -14.94
CA LYS A 88 8.72 6.27 -15.89
C LYS A 88 9.28 6.12 -17.31
N GLU A 89 10.61 6.09 -17.47
CA GLU A 89 11.28 5.84 -18.74
C GLU A 89 10.89 4.48 -19.34
N MET A 90 10.68 3.46 -18.49
CA MET A 90 10.25 2.11 -18.88
C MET A 90 8.72 1.98 -19.11
N GLY A 91 7.93 3.04 -18.89
CA GLY A 91 6.46 2.96 -18.99
C GLY A 91 5.80 2.13 -17.89
N LEU A 92 6.49 1.88 -16.78
CA LEU A 92 6.03 1.02 -15.67
C LEU A 92 5.39 1.80 -14.51
N VAL A 93 5.16 3.10 -14.66
CA VAL A 93 4.48 3.92 -13.66
C VAL A 93 2.97 3.85 -13.91
N MET A 94 2.22 3.41 -12.90
CA MET A 94 0.77 3.54 -12.90
C MET A 94 0.41 4.96 -12.45
N GLU A 95 -0.24 5.74 -13.33
CA GLU A 95 -0.79 7.04 -12.96
C GLU A 95 -2.05 6.82 -12.12
N ASP A 96 -1.99 7.19 -10.84
CA ASP A 96 -3.16 7.20 -9.98
C ASP A 96 -3.88 8.55 -10.14
N MET A 97 -4.90 8.58 -10.99
CA MET A 97 -5.71 9.78 -11.30
C MET A 97 -6.43 10.35 -10.05
N ASN A 98 -6.50 9.60 -8.95
CA ASN A 98 -7.25 9.94 -7.74
C ASN A 98 -6.38 10.32 -6.53
N LYS A 99 -5.12 10.68 -6.72
CA LYS A 99 -4.24 11.09 -5.61
C LYS A 99 -4.75 12.35 -4.90
N LYS A 100 -5.69 12.19 -3.96
CA LYS A 100 -6.08 13.25 -3.03
C LYS A 100 -4.99 13.42 -1.95
N LYS A 101 -4.75 14.67 -1.50
CA LYS A 101 -3.87 14.94 -0.36
C LYS A 101 -4.35 14.13 0.86
N GLN A 102 -3.52 13.19 1.30
CA GLN A 102 -3.86 12.38 2.47
C GLN A 102 -3.78 13.24 3.73
N ARG A 103 -4.84 13.20 4.56
CA ARG A 103 -4.79 13.74 5.93
C ARG A 103 -3.94 12.80 6.79
N LYS A 104 -3.16 13.34 7.74
CA LYS A 104 -2.48 12.54 8.75
C LYS A 104 -3.54 12.00 9.72
N TRP A 105 -3.78 10.69 9.70
CA TRP A 105 -4.68 10.00 10.61
C TRP A 105 -3.86 9.33 11.71
N VAL A 106 -4.42 9.27 12.93
CA VAL A 106 -3.85 8.50 14.04
C VAL A 106 -4.00 7.02 13.67
N ARG A 107 -2.87 6.31 13.62
CA ARG A 107 -2.85 4.89 13.31
C ARG A 107 -3.23 4.11 14.57
N TRP A 108 -4.27 3.30 14.46
CA TRP A 108 -4.68 2.38 15.49
C TRP A 108 -4.49 0.94 14.98
N GLU A 109 -3.94 0.07 15.82
CA GLU A 109 -3.55 -1.28 15.45
C GLU A 109 -3.51 -2.16 16.70
N ARG A 110 -4.03 -3.38 16.62
CA ARG A 110 -3.89 -4.38 17.69
C ARG A 110 -2.44 -4.84 17.78
N GLU A 111 -2.01 -5.21 18.99
CA GLU A 111 -0.63 -5.64 19.24
C GLU A 111 -0.38 -7.06 18.72
N HIS A 112 -1.33 -7.98 18.95
CA HIS A 112 -1.19 -9.38 18.64
C HIS A 112 -2.08 -9.84 17.50
N SER A 113 -1.56 -10.79 16.70
CA SER A 113 -2.34 -11.52 15.69
C SER A 113 -3.53 -12.24 16.33
N ASN A 114 -4.61 -12.39 15.60
CA ASN A 114 -5.90 -12.94 16.05
C ASN A 114 -6.59 -12.15 17.18
N SER A 115 -6.13 -10.93 17.50
CA SER A 115 -6.88 -10.07 18.41
C SER A 115 -8.12 -9.48 17.74
N LEU A 116 -8.03 -9.09 16.48
CA LEU A 116 -9.12 -8.52 15.72
C LEU A 116 -8.98 -8.89 14.25
N TRP A 117 -10.06 -9.37 13.65
CA TRP A 117 -10.16 -9.56 12.22
C TRP A 117 -11.15 -8.58 11.61
N HIS A 118 -10.76 -7.95 10.50
CA HIS A 118 -11.64 -7.13 9.66
C HIS A 118 -12.26 -8.01 8.59
N MET A 119 -13.58 -7.90 8.40
CA MET A 119 -14.30 -8.64 7.36
C MET A 119 -15.08 -7.67 6.48
N ASP A 120 -15.02 -7.87 5.16
CA ASP A 120 -15.78 -7.07 4.22
C ASP A 120 -16.08 -7.86 2.93
N TRP A 121 -17.18 -7.49 2.27
CA TRP A 121 -17.58 -8.01 0.97
C TRP A 121 -17.29 -6.98 -0.11
N PHE A 122 -16.86 -7.44 -1.27
CA PHE A 122 -16.65 -6.56 -2.42
C PHE A 122 -16.99 -7.25 -3.73
N GLU A 123 -17.32 -6.45 -4.75
CA GLU A 123 -17.52 -6.92 -6.11
C GLU A 123 -16.29 -6.71 -6.97
N TYR A 124 -15.96 -7.70 -7.81
CA TYR A 124 -14.88 -7.62 -8.78
C TYR A 124 -15.25 -8.43 -10.04
N GLU A 125 -15.41 -7.75 -11.20
CA GLU A 125 -15.69 -8.36 -12.52
C GLU A 125 -16.88 -9.35 -12.50
N GLY A 126 -17.89 -9.09 -11.67
CA GLY A 126 -19.08 -9.95 -11.49
C GLY A 126 -18.93 -11.02 -10.42
N GLU A 127 -17.76 -11.17 -9.81
CA GLU A 127 -17.53 -12.05 -8.66
C GLU A 127 -17.90 -11.32 -7.36
N THR A 128 -18.64 -11.98 -6.47
CA THR A 128 -18.92 -11.50 -5.10
C THR A 128 -17.92 -12.14 -4.14
N VAL A 129 -17.03 -11.35 -3.58
CA VAL A 129 -15.86 -11.84 -2.82
C VAL A 129 -15.88 -11.34 -1.40
N ILE A 130 -15.63 -12.24 -0.44
CA ILE A 130 -15.36 -11.89 0.96
C ILE A 130 -13.86 -11.86 1.21
N ILE A 131 -13.42 -10.92 2.04
CA ILE A 131 -12.03 -10.84 2.52
C ILE A 131 -12.01 -10.70 4.03
N ILE A 132 -11.07 -11.39 4.67
CA ILE A 132 -10.81 -11.34 6.11
C ILE A 132 -9.34 -10.98 6.31
N GLU A 133 -9.08 -9.88 7.03
CA GLU A 133 -7.73 -9.35 7.32
C GLU A 133 -7.46 -9.34 8.82
N ASP A 134 -6.31 -9.84 9.24
CA ASP A 134 -5.81 -9.65 10.61
C ASP A 134 -5.32 -8.21 10.84
N ASP A 135 -5.85 -7.54 11.87
CA ASP A 135 -5.56 -6.13 12.16
C ASP A 135 -4.10 -5.86 12.48
N ALA A 136 -3.46 -6.73 13.24
CA ALA A 136 -2.11 -6.54 13.73
C ALA A 136 -1.06 -6.73 12.64
N SER A 137 -1.23 -7.76 11.81
CA SER A 137 -0.23 -8.21 10.85
C SER A 137 -0.53 -7.83 9.40
N ARG A 138 -1.75 -7.40 9.09
CA ARG A 138 -2.26 -7.19 7.72
C ARG A 138 -2.34 -8.49 6.91
N PHE A 139 -2.29 -9.63 7.56
CA PHE A 139 -2.36 -10.93 6.94
C PHE A 139 -3.77 -11.22 6.42
N ILE A 140 -3.89 -11.67 5.18
CA ILE A 140 -5.16 -12.15 4.63
C ILE A 140 -5.42 -13.52 5.22
N ILE A 141 -6.41 -13.61 6.10
CA ILE A 141 -6.88 -14.85 6.74
C ILE A 141 -7.66 -15.69 5.73
N GLU A 142 -8.60 -15.05 5.02
CA GLU A 142 -9.39 -15.67 3.97
C GLU A 142 -9.69 -14.66 2.87
N ILE A 143 -9.72 -15.12 1.63
CA ILE A 143 -10.29 -14.41 0.49
C ILE A 143 -10.93 -15.44 -0.42
N LYS A 144 -12.23 -15.32 -0.67
CA LYS A 144 -12.99 -16.35 -1.40
C LYS A 144 -14.19 -15.74 -2.11
N GLU A 145 -14.47 -16.24 -3.30
CA GLU A 145 -15.67 -15.91 -4.06
C GLU A 145 -16.83 -16.80 -3.66
N TYR A 146 -18.04 -16.24 -3.73
CA TYR A 146 -19.31 -16.89 -3.52
C TYR A 146 -20.34 -16.36 -4.51
N GLU A 147 -21.43 -17.08 -4.69
CA GLU A 147 -22.53 -16.60 -5.54
C GLU A 147 -23.20 -15.33 -4.99
N ARG A 148 -23.27 -15.19 -3.66
CA ARG A 148 -23.95 -14.07 -2.97
C ARG A 148 -23.32 -13.79 -1.61
N ALA A 149 -23.40 -12.52 -1.21
CA ALA A 149 -23.06 -12.08 0.14
C ALA A 149 -24.21 -12.41 1.10
N THR A 150 -24.14 -13.57 1.78
CA THR A 150 -25.11 -14.03 2.76
C THR A 150 -24.47 -14.25 4.12
N ALA A 151 -25.27 -14.33 5.19
CA ALA A 151 -24.77 -14.67 6.52
C ALA A 151 -24.14 -16.07 6.56
N GLU A 152 -24.71 -17.05 5.85
CA GLU A 152 -24.19 -18.40 5.74
C GLU A 152 -22.81 -18.43 5.08
N ASN A 153 -22.64 -17.74 3.94
CA ASN A 153 -21.36 -17.66 3.24
C ASN A 153 -20.31 -16.86 4.06
N THR A 154 -20.76 -15.88 4.85
CA THR A 154 -19.91 -15.15 5.79
C THR A 154 -19.39 -16.07 6.89
N ILE A 155 -20.26 -16.94 7.44
CA ILE A 155 -19.90 -17.94 8.44
C ILE A 155 -18.92 -18.96 7.85
N ASP A 156 -19.20 -19.52 6.67
CA ASP A 156 -18.29 -20.47 6.00
C ASP A 156 -16.89 -19.88 5.83
N ALA A 157 -16.79 -18.63 5.37
CA ALA A 157 -15.50 -17.96 5.22
C ALA A 157 -14.78 -17.77 6.56
N LEU A 158 -15.51 -17.40 7.61
CA LEU A 158 -14.96 -17.24 8.96
C LEU A 158 -14.48 -18.58 9.54
N GLU A 159 -15.27 -19.65 9.41
CA GLU A 159 -14.92 -21.01 9.87
C GLU A 159 -13.66 -21.51 9.20
N ARG A 160 -13.52 -21.33 7.88
CA ARG A 160 -12.30 -21.68 7.13
C ARG A 160 -11.07 -20.92 7.64
N GLY A 161 -11.24 -19.65 8.00
CA GLY A 161 -10.19 -18.85 8.62
C GLY A 161 -9.83 -19.37 10.01
N ILE A 162 -10.81 -19.67 10.85
CA ILE A 162 -10.63 -20.21 12.20
C ILE A 162 -9.93 -21.57 12.16
N GLU A 163 -10.32 -22.46 11.26
CA GLU A 163 -9.73 -23.79 11.11
C GLU A 163 -8.23 -23.72 10.79
N ARG A 164 -7.83 -22.77 9.95
CA ARG A 164 -6.42 -22.65 9.51
C ARG A 164 -5.53 -21.83 10.44
N TYR A 165 -6.09 -20.79 11.07
CA TYR A 165 -5.28 -19.78 11.76
C TYR A 165 -5.65 -19.59 13.23
N GLY A 166 -6.67 -20.32 13.72
CA GLY A 166 -7.19 -20.18 15.08
C GLY A 166 -8.23 -19.06 15.19
N LYS A 167 -8.94 -19.07 16.30
CA LYS A 167 -10.10 -18.19 16.53
C LYS A 167 -9.67 -16.77 16.89
N PRO A 168 -10.24 -15.72 16.27
CA PRO A 168 -10.02 -14.34 16.69
C PRO A 168 -10.78 -14.03 17.98
N ARG A 169 -10.29 -13.04 18.74
CA ARG A 169 -11.05 -12.52 19.89
C ARG A 169 -12.20 -11.63 19.44
N GLU A 170 -11.95 -10.80 18.44
CA GLU A 170 -12.88 -9.79 17.94
C GLU A 170 -12.99 -9.87 16.42
N VAL A 171 -14.17 -9.54 15.90
CA VAL A 171 -14.43 -9.35 14.48
C VAL A 171 -15.05 -7.98 14.27
N ILE A 172 -14.57 -7.23 13.29
CA ILE A 172 -15.17 -5.96 12.88
C ILE A 172 -15.71 -6.04 11.46
N THR A 173 -16.95 -5.55 11.27
CA THR A 173 -17.64 -5.51 9.99
C THR A 173 -18.31 -4.15 9.77
N ASP A 174 -18.75 -3.88 8.57
CA ASP A 174 -19.70 -2.81 8.30
C ASP A 174 -21.13 -3.19 8.75
N HIS A 175 -22.13 -2.37 8.37
CA HIS A 175 -23.54 -2.58 8.67
C HIS A 175 -24.29 -3.36 7.59
N GLY A 176 -23.60 -4.09 6.71
CA GLY A 176 -24.25 -4.91 5.69
C GLY A 176 -25.22 -5.95 6.29
N THR A 177 -26.32 -6.23 5.62
CA THR A 177 -27.38 -7.15 6.09
C THR A 177 -26.86 -8.59 6.31
N GLN A 178 -25.78 -8.97 5.64
CA GLN A 178 -25.10 -10.25 5.83
C GLN A 178 -24.38 -10.34 7.19
N PHE A 179 -24.02 -9.21 7.79
CA PHE A 179 -23.33 -9.13 9.08
C PHE A 179 -24.27 -8.76 10.24
N THR A 180 -25.27 -7.94 9.97
CA THR A 180 -26.16 -7.41 11.01
C THR A 180 -27.61 -7.39 10.55
N SER A 181 -28.53 -7.57 11.49
CA SER A 181 -29.93 -7.21 11.27
C SER A 181 -30.09 -5.69 11.36
N GLU A 182 -30.89 -5.08 10.48
CA GLU A 182 -31.20 -3.66 10.54
C GLU A 182 -32.00 -3.32 11.82
N ASP A 183 -31.49 -2.38 12.62
CA ASP A 183 -32.28 -1.76 13.67
C ASP A 183 -33.29 -0.80 13.02
N ARG A 184 -34.56 -1.23 12.97
CA ARG A 184 -35.66 -0.32 12.61
C ARG A 184 -36.02 0.48 13.85
N GLU A 185 -36.20 1.82 13.70
CA GLU A 185 -36.60 2.69 14.81
C GLU A 185 -37.68 2.08 15.68
N GLY A 186 -37.35 1.79 16.95
CA GLY A 186 -38.30 1.30 17.96
C GLY A 186 -38.54 -0.21 18.01
N ILE A 187 -37.84 -1.02 17.21
CA ILE A 187 -37.92 -2.49 17.27
C ILE A 187 -36.49 -3.03 17.49
N GLU A 188 -36.24 -3.65 18.65
CA GLU A 188 -35.05 -4.46 18.86
C GLU A 188 -34.99 -5.54 17.76
N SER A 189 -34.06 -5.41 16.81
CA SER A 189 -33.92 -6.40 15.77
C SER A 189 -33.32 -7.68 16.36
N ARG A 190 -33.93 -8.83 16.01
CA ARG A 190 -33.36 -10.12 16.41
C ARG A 190 -32.03 -10.32 15.72
N PRO A 191 -30.97 -10.79 16.43
CA PRO A 191 -29.66 -11.04 15.83
C PRO A 191 -29.80 -11.99 14.62
N ASN A 192 -29.11 -11.66 13.52
CA ASN A 192 -29.06 -12.52 12.35
C ASN A 192 -28.20 -13.77 12.62
N GLU A 193 -28.15 -14.71 11.67
CA GLU A 193 -27.44 -15.99 11.87
C GLU A 193 -25.92 -15.79 12.10
N PHE A 194 -25.30 -14.79 11.47
CA PHE A 194 -23.89 -14.47 11.70
C PHE A 194 -23.63 -13.96 13.13
N GLN A 195 -24.48 -13.07 13.64
CA GLN A 195 -24.38 -12.57 15.02
C GLN A 195 -24.58 -13.69 16.05
N LYS A 196 -25.55 -14.59 15.83
CA LYS A 196 -25.76 -15.77 16.68
C LYS A 196 -24.56 -16.71 16.66
N TYR A 197 -23.94 -16.88 15.49
CA TYR A 197 -22.73 -17.68 15.35
C TYR A 197 -21.57 -17.09 16.17
N LEU A 198 -21.31 -15.77 16.04
CA LEU A 198 -20.27 -15.09 16.81
C LEU A 198 -20.50 -15.21 18.33
N GLU A 199 -21.73 -15.03 18.79
CA GLU A 199 -22.11 -15.19 20.20
C GLU A 199 -21.85 -16.63 20.68
N LYS A 200 -22.27 -17.64 19.93
CA LYS A 200 -22.01 -19.06 20.22
C LYS A 200 -20.52 -19.38 20.32
N GLU A 201 -19.73 -18.81 19.42
CA GLU A 201 -18.27 -19.00 19.40
C GLU A 201 -17.51 -18.14 20.43
N GLY A 202 -18.20 -17.22 21.12
CA GLY A 202 -17.58 -16.28 22.06
C GLY A 202 -16.64 -15.26 21.38
N ILE A 203 -16.97 -14.87 20.16
CA ILE A 203 -16.24 -13.86 19.38
C ILE A 203 -16.96 -12.52 19.53
N GLU A 204 -16.26 -11.48 19.96
CA GLU A 204 -16.83 -10.15 20.10
C GLU A 204 -17.07 -9.51 18.72
N HIS A 205 -18.30 -9.03 18.49
CA HIS A 205 -18.65 -8.36 17.23
C HIS A 205 -18.62 -6.83 17.38
N ILE A 206 -17.69 -6.18 16.68
CA ILE A 206 -17.57 -4.72 16.62
C ILE A 206 -18.21 -4.24 15.32
N LYS A 207 -19.25 -3.41 15.42
CA LYS A 207 -19.87 -2.74 14.26
C LYS A 207 -19.10 -1.44 13.96
N ALA A 208 -18.61 -1.27 12.74
CA ALA A 208 -17.92 -0.05 12.34
C ALA A 208 -18.87 1.15 12.42
N MET A 209 -18.47 2.24 13.08
CA MET A 209 -19.31 3.45 13.21
C MET A 209 -19.55 4.11 11.86
N VAL A 210 -20.80 4.38 11.50
CA VAL A 210 -21.27 4.99 10.23
C VAL A 210 -20.60 6.32 9.87
N LYS A 211 -19.95 7.01 10.80
CA LYS A 211 -19.29 8.32 10.59
C LYS A 211 -17.79 8.33 10.90
N HIS A 212 -17.18 7.19 11.17
CA HIS A 212 -15.75 7.08 11.42
C HIS A 212 -15.07 6.21 10.37
N PRO A 213 -14.67 6.78 9.21
CA PRO A 213 -14.03 6.04 8.12
C PRO A 213 -12.68 5.39 8.49
N GLN A 214 -12.19 5.64 9.69
CA GLN A 214 -10.95 5.05 10.19
C GLN A 214 -11.08 3.56 10.52
N THR A 215 -12.27 3.11 10.89
CA THR A 215 -12.50 1.74 11.39
C THR A 215 -12.48 0.73 10.26
N ASN A 216 -12.96 1.10 9.05
CA ASN A 216 -12.99 0.22 7.87
C ASN A 216 -11.87 0.52 6.84
N GLY A 217 -11.13 1.62 7.03
CA GLY A 217 -10.13 2.09 6.06
C GLY A 217 -8.96 1.12 5.82
N LYS A 218 -8.74 0.14 6.70
CA LYS A 218 -7.71 -0.90 6.55
C LYS A 218 -8.15 -1.92 5.51
N VAL A 219 -9.30 -2.54 5.71
CA VAL A 219 -9.86 -3.54 4.79
C VAL A 219 -10.20 -2.92 3.43
N GLU A 220 -10.72 -1.68 3.38
CA GLU A 220 -10.93 -0.95 2.11
C GLU A 220 -9.63 -0.78 1.33
N ARG A 221 -8.54 -0.46 2.01
CA ARG A 221 -7.21 -0.34 1.38
C ARG A 221 -6.68 -1.70 0.92
N LEU A 222 -6.94 -2.75 1.68
CA LEU A 222 -6.61 -4.12 1.28
C LEU A 222 -7.40 -4.50 0.03
N ILE A 223 -8.72 -4.29 0.00
CA ILE A 223 -9.59 -4.53 -1.16
C ILE A 223 -9.06 -3.83 -2.41
N TYR A 224 -8.70 -2.54 -2.29
CA TYR A 224 -8.07 -1.82 -3.40
C TYR A 224 -6.78 -2.49 -3.89
N THR A 225 -5.96 -2.99 -2.97
CA THR A 225 -4.70 -3.67 -3.31
C THR A 225 -4.94 -5.01 -3.99
N VAL A 226 -5.82 -5.86 -3.45
CA VAL A 226 -6.07 -7.20 -4.00
C VAL A 226 -6.77 -7.12 -5.36
N LYS A 227 -7.68 -6.17 -5.59
CA LYS A 227 -8.26 -5.90 -6.92
C LYS A 227 -7.20 -5.55 -7.98
N ARG A 228 -6.15 -4.82 -7.60
CA ARG A 228 -5.02 -4.54 -8.48
C ARG A 228 -4.16 -5.76 -8.73
N LEU A 229 -3.91 -6.57 -7.71
CA LEU A 229 -3.12 -7.78 -7.81
C LEU A 229 -3.84 -8.84 -8.65
N ARG A 230 -5.16 -8.96 -8.57
CA ARG A 230 -5.97 -9.91 -9.35
C ARG A 230 -5.74 -9.83 -10.85
N LYS A 231 -5.29 -8.68 -11.36
CA LYS A 231 -4.90 -8.48 -12.77
C LYS A 231 -3.64 -9.25 -13.19
N TYR A 232 -2.84 -9.71 -12.22
CA TYR A 232 -1.56 -10.40 -12.44
C TYR A 232 -1.59 -11.87 -12.02
N TYR A 233 -2.65 -12.29 -11.32
CA TYR A 233 -2.81 -13.63 -10.77
C TYR A 233 -4.15 -14.23 -11.20
N ASN A 234 -4.19 -15.54 -11.38
CA ASN A 234 -5.35 -16.23 -11.95
C ASN A 234 -6.44 -16.55 -10.92
N SER A 235 -6.12 -16.57 -9.63
CA SER A 235 -7.07 -16.86 -8.55
C SER A 235 -6.88 -15.97 -7.34
N TRP A 236 -7.88 -15.92 -6.46
CA TRP A 236 -7.79 -15.19 -5.20
C TRP A 236 -6.79 -15.84 -4.22
N GLU A 237 -6.62 -17.16 -4.27
CA GLU A 237 -5.61 -17.87 -3.49
C GLU A 237 -4.19 -17.46 -3.89
N GLU A 238 -3.92 -17.31 -5.18
CA GLU A 238 -2.63 -16.83 -5.67
C GLU A 238 -2.38 -15.38 -5.21
N VAL A 239 -3.41 -14.53 -5.25
CA VAL A 239 -3.34 -13.15 -4.73
C VAL A 239 -3.01 -13.16 -3.24
N ALA A 240 -3.72 -13.97 -2.43
CA ALA A 240 -3.49 -14.06 -0.99
C ALA A 240 -2.08 -14.59 -0.69
N ARG A 241 -1.63 -15.62 -1.39
CA ARG A 241 -0.29 -16.19 -1.23
C ARG A 241 0.80 -15.15 -1.50
N TYR A 242 0.72 -14.47 -2.64
CA TYR A 242 1.66 -13.41 -2.97
C TYR A 242 1.62 -12.27 -1.93
N TYR A 243 0.41 -11.78 -1.59
CA TYR A 243 0.24 -10.69 -0.63
C TYR A 243 0.82 -11.04 0.73
N ASN A 244 0.55 -12.25 1.23
CA ASN A 244 0.96 -12.68 2.55
C ASN A 244 2.45 -13.00 2.66
N TYR A 245 3.06 -13.61 1.65
CA TYR A 245 4.39 -14.20 1.80
C TYR A 245 5.48 -13.58 0.92
N GLU A 246 5.12 -12.85 -0.11
CA GLU A 246 6.09 -12.31 -1.07
C GLU A 246 6.08 -10.77 -1.09
N ARG A 247 4.91 -10.18 -0.90
CA ARG A 247 4.73 -8.73 -0.95
C ARG A 247 5.24 -8.04 0.30
N MET A 248 6.19 -7.10 0.14
CA MET A 248 6.59 -6.21 1.22
C MET A 248 5.45 -5.25 1.61
N HIS A 249 5.11 -5.21 2.90
CA HIS A 249 4.08 -4.30 3.39
C HIS A 249 4.68 -3.07 4.06
N MET A 250 4.59 -1.91 3.37
CA MET A 250 5.25 -0.66 3.81
C MET A 250 4.85 -0.17 5.20
N SER A 251 3.66 -0.52 5.69
CA SER A 251 3.23 -0.12 7.02
C SER A 251 3.80 -0.99 8.14
N LEU A 252 4.33 -2.17 7.79
CA LEU A 252 4.98 -3.10 8.72
C LEU A 252 6.51 -2.97 8.68
N TYR A 253 7.02 -2.12 7.78
CA TYR A 253 8.45 -1.90 7.66
C TYR A 253 8.96 -1.10 8.86
N GLU A 254 9.91 -1.70 9.58
CA GLU A 254 10.74 -1.02 10.58
C GLU A 254 12.13 -0.81 9.99
N ASP A 255 13.06 -1.71 10.20
CA ASP A 255 14.40 -1.67 9.61
C ASP A 255 14.64 -2.77 8.57
N ASP A 256 13.72 -3.72 8.44
CA ASP A 256 13.78 -4.83 7.49
C ASP A 256 12.52 -4.93 6.62
N ILE A 257 12.59 -5.71 5.55
CA ILE A 257 11.44 -6.03 4.70
C ILE A 257 10.59 -7.06 5.44
N ILE A 258 9.37 -6.66 5.81
CA ILE A 258 8.42 -7.52 6.50
C ILE A 258 7.23 -7.76 5.59
N THR A 259 6.91 -9.04 5.37
CA THR A 259 5.66 -9.45 4.74
C THR A 259 4.56 -9.60 5.79
N PRO A 260 3.27 -9.55 5.41
CA PRO A 260 2.19 -9.84 6.34
C PRO A 260 2.33 -11.19 7.05
N GLY A 261 2.80 -12.24 6.33
CA GLY A 261 3.03 -13.56 6.91
C GLY A 261 4.11 -13.56 7.99
N MET A 262 5.23 -12.88 7.76
CA MET A 262 6.26 -12.69 8.78
C MET A 262 5.71 -11.95 10.00
N ALA A 263 4.97 -10.85 9.78
CA ALA A 263 4.37 -10.08 10.86
C ALA A 263 3.34 -10.90 11.64
N TYR A 264 2.55 -11.75 10.96
CA TYR A 264 1.57 -12.61 11.59
C TYR A 264 2.23 -13.57 12.58
N GLU A 265 3.32 -14.25 12.17
CA GLU A 265 4.05 -15.15 13.03
C GLU A 265 4.75 -14.41 14.20
N MET A 266 5.38 -13.27 13.93
CA MET A 266 6.07 -12.47 14.96
C MET A 266 5.13 -11.92 16.03
N LYS A 267 3.88 -11.62 15.67
CA LYS A 267 2.86 -11.04 16.55
C LYS A 267 1.93 -12.08 17.17
N LYS A 268 2.13 -13.36 16.94
CA LYS A 268 1.43 -14.41 17.70
C LYS A 268 1.74 -14.28 19.18
N ARG A 269 0.71 -14.46 20.01
CA ARG A 269 0.91 -14.52 21.46
C ARG A 269 1.81 -15.69 21.81
N LYS A 270 2.71 -15.49 22.74
CA LYS A 270 3.53 -16.57 23.30
C LYS A 270 2.64 -17.42 24.21
N GLU A 271 2.91 -18.73 24.23
CA GLU A 271 2.23 -19.64 25.18
C GLU A 271 2.41 -19.12 26.62
N GLY A 272 1.28 -18.87 27.32
CA GLY A 272 1.26 -18.35 28.69
C GLY A 272 0.92 -16.86 28.83
N GLU A 273 0.79 -16.09 27.75
CA GLU A 273 0.27 -14.72 27.81
C GLU A 273 -1.26 -14.74 27.82
N GLU A 274 -1.87 -14.49 29.00
CA GLU A 274 -3.31 -14.33 29.12
C GLU A 274 -3.82 -13.10 28.34
N ALA A 275 -5.05 -13.21 27.82
CA ALA A 275 -5.73 -12.11 27.17
C ALA A 275 -6.10 -11.04 28.22
N VAL A 276 -5.38 -9.91 28.27
CA VAL A 276 -5.79 -8.72 29.03
C VAL A 276 -6.85 -7.97 28.24
#